data_ff8ede01e610e9a628703bbdc053cf5c
#
_entry.id   ff8ede01e610e9a628703bbdc053cf5c
#
_cell.length_a   1.000
_cell.length_b   1.000
_cell.length_c   1.000
_cell.angle_alpha   90.00
_cell.angle_beta   90.00
_cell.angle_gamma   90.00
#
_symmetry.space_group_name_H-M   'P 1'
#
loop_
_entity.id
_entity.type
_entity.pdbx_description
1 polymer ?
#
loop_
_entity_poly.entity_id
_entity_poly.type
_entity_poly.pdbx_seq_one_letter_code
_entity_poly.pdbx_strand_id
1 'polypeptide(L)'
;MRTSVHGDGSLPDELDVALAHYRHRVFVEQLGWKLPCADERFERDQYDRDDTVYVVAHDDSGAICGCARLLPTTHPYLLQELFPSLLADGMQPPKSLHVWELSRFAARTAGDEDGAWAVRPMLASVVECALKLGARQLIGVTFLSMERLFRRIGVHAHRAGPAQRIDGRMVVACWIDLDEQTLRALALEPALAQRGVGAPVLQACA
;
A
#
# COMPACT_ATOMS: atom_id res chain seq x y z
N MET A 1 0.68 -17.36 6.43
CA MET A 1 0.19 -16.30 5.55
C MET A 1 0.81 -16.47 4.18
N ARG A 2 0.01 -16.55 3.13
CA ARG A 2 0.43 -16.58 1.71
C ARG A 2 -0.03 -15.31 1.02
N THR A 3 0.77 -14.74 0.13
CA THR A 3 0.42 -13.52 -0.60
C THR A 3 0.28 -13.79 -2.09
N SER A 4 -0.66 -13.13 -2.75
CA SER A 4 -0.84 -13.08 -4.19
C SER A 4 -0.80 -11.63 -4.67
N VAL A 5 -0.35 -11.44 -5.93
CA VAL A 5 -0.25 -10.12 -6.56
C VAL A 5 -1.11 -10.14 -7.82
N HIS A 6 -1.93 -9.11 -7.98
CA HIS A 6 -2.86 -8.95 -9.11
C HIS A 6 -2.73 -7.54 -9.67
N GLY A 7 -2.50 -7.43 -10.97
CA GLY A 7 -2.38 -6.16 -11.71
C GLY A 7 -2.93 -6.31 -13.13
N ASP A 8 -2.91 -5.25 -13.90
CA ASP A 8 -3.35 -5.21 -15.30
C ASP A 8 -4.78 -5.77 -15.52
N GLY A 9 -5.71 -5.41 -14.64
CA GLY A 9 -7.08 -5.92 -14.69
C GLY A 9 -7.24 -7.43 -14.40
N SER A 10 -6.18 -8.08 -13.88
CA SER A 10 -6.15 -9.54 -13.66
C SER A 10 -6.77 -9.99 -12.33
N LEU A 11 -7.46 -9.11 -11.61
CA LEU A 11 -8.12 -9.50 -10.36
C LEU A 11 -9.34 -10.39 -10.68
N PRO A 12 -9.36 -11.68 -10.29
CA PRO A 12 -10.51 -12.54 -10.54
C PRO A 12 -11.77 -12.00 -9.86
N ASP A 13 -12.93 -12.12 -10.50
CA ASP A 13 -14.21 -11.57 -10.00
C ASP A 13 -14.51 -11.99 -8.57
N GLU A 14 -14.31 -13.26 -8.23
CA GLU A 14 -14.53 -13.78 -6.88
C GLU A 14 -13.59 -13.13 -5.85
N LEU A 15 -12.33 -12.91 -6.23
CA LEU A 15 -11.36 -12.26 -5.36
C LEU A 15 -11.64 -10.77 -5.23
N ASP A 16 -12.07 -10.09 -6.30
CA ASP A 16 -12.47 -8.69 -6.28
C ASP A 16 -13.62 -8.45 -5.29
N VAL A 17 -14.66 -9.29 -5.36
CA VAL A 17 -15.79 -9.25 -4.42
C VAL A 17 -15.32 -9.50 -2.98
N ALA A 18 -14.52 -10.54 -2.77
CA ALA A 18 -13.99 -10.87 -1.44
C ALA A 18 -13.10 -9.77 -0.87
N LEU A 19 -12.26 -9.16 -1.71
CA LEU A 19 -11.39 -8.04 -1.34
C LEU A 19 -12.19 -6.80 -0.98
N ALA A 20 -13.24 -6.45 -1.76
CA ALA A 20 -14.10 -5.31 -1.48
C ALA A 20 -14.84 -5.47 -0.14
N HIS A 21 -15.30 -6.69 0.19
CA HIS A 21 -15.87 -7.01 1.50
C HIS A 21 -14.84 -6.90 2.63
N TYR A 22 -13.63 -7.43 2.42
CA TYR A 22 -12.54 -7.34 3.39
C TYR A 22 -12.19 -5.87 3.68
N ARG A 23 -12.07 -5.05 2.64
CA ARG A 23 -11.78 -3.61 2.74
C ARG A 23 -12.89 -2.89 3.49
N HIS A 24 -14.18 -3.17 3.19
CA HIS A 24 -15.30 -2.59 3.92
C HIS A 24 -15.22 -2.91 5.41
N ARG A 25 -15.06 -4.18 5.77
CA ARG A 25 -14.92 -4.61 7.17
C ARG A 25 -13.78 -3.90 7.88
N VAL A 26 -12.61 -3.76 7.24
CA VAL A 26 -11.43 -3.14 7.86
C VAL A 26 -11.55 -1.61 7.92
N PHE A 27 -11.81 -0.97 6.78
CA PHE A 27 -11.71 0.49 6.70
C PHE A 27 -12.99 1.19 7.15
N VAL A 28 -14.16 0.63 6.89
CA VAL A 28 -15.45 1.23 7.26
C VAL A 28 -15.87 0.79 8.66
N GLU A 29 -16.03 -0.53 8.90
CA GLU A 29 -16.58 -1.01 10.17
C GLU A 29 -15.59 -0.89 11.33
N GLN A 30 -14.33 -1.29 11.15
CA GLN A 30 -13.33 -1.31 12.24
C GLN A 30 -12.62 0.02 12.42
N LEU A 31 -12.21 0.66 11.31
CA LEU A 31 -11.50 1.94 11.37
C LEU A 31 -12.46 3.15 11.34
N GLY A 32 -13.73 2.96 11.01
CA GLY A 32 -14.76 4.00 11.02
C GLY A 32 -14.53 5.09 9.96
N TRP A 33 -13.91 4.75 8.82
CA TRP A 33 -13.70 5.71 7.75
C TRP A 33 -15.03 6.03 7.07
N LYS A 34 -15.27 7.32 6.85
CA LYS A 34 -16.42 7.81 6.08
C LYS A 34 -16.03 7.88 4.61
N LEU A 35 -16.22 6.81 3.88
CA LEU A 35 -15.85 6.70 2.46
C LEU A 35 -17.11 6.88 1.60
N PRO A 36 -17.16 7.93 0.73
CA PRO A 36 -18.35 8.22 -0.09
C PRO A 36 -18.71 7.11 -1.07
N CYS A 37 -17.77 6.28 -1.44
CA CYS A 37 -17.92 5.20 -2.42
C CYS A 37 -18.13 3.82 -1.78
N ALA A 38 -18.27 3.74 -0.44
CA ALA A 38 -18.61 2.51 0.24
C ALA A 38 -20.14 2.34 0.27
N ASP A 39 -20.65 1.20 -0.19
CA ASP A 39 -22.02 0.78 0.06
C ASP A 39 -22.11 -0.04 1.37
N GLU A 40 -23.26 -0.66 1.62
CA GLU A 40 -23.48 -1.39 2.88
C GLU A 40 -22.52 -2.58 3.10
N ARG A 41 -21.80 -3.04 2.10
CA ARG A 41 -20.97 -4.25 2.18
C ARG A 41 -19.64 -4.16 1.45
N PHE A 42 -19.50 -3.23 0.49
CA PHE A 42 -18.35 -3.16 -0.39
C PHE A 42 -17.62 -1.84 -0.22
N GLU A 43 -16.31 -1.86 -0.24
CA GLU A 43 -15.48 -0.67 -0.32
C GLU A 43 -14.69 -0.71 -1.63
N ARG A 44 -15.03 0.20 -2.53
CA ARG A 44 -14.31 0.49 -3.78
C ARG A 44 -14.27 2.00 -3.96
N ASP A 45 -13.31 2.49 -4.72
CA ASP A 45 -13.21 3.91 -5.08
C ASP A 45 -12.73 4.09 -6.53
N GLN A 46 -12.64 5.34 -6.98
CA GLN A 46 -12.22 5.70 -8.34
C GLN A 46 -10.77 5.30 -8.67
N TYR A 47 -9.99 4.86 -7.71
CA TYR A 47 -8.62 4.40 -7.91
C TYR A 47 -8.53 2.87 -8.05
N ASP A 48 -9.64 2.15 -8.03
CA ASP A 48 -9.71 0.73 -8.35
C ASP A 48 -9.86 0.61 -9.88
N ARG A 49 -8.73 0.68 -10.60
CA ARG A 49 -8.60 0.78 -12.06
C ARG A 49 -7.74 -0.36 -12.61
N ASP A 50 -7.69 -0.49 -13.94
CA ASP A 50 -6.90 -1.53 -14.61
C ASP A 50 -5.40 -1.42 -14.31
N ASP A 51 -4.86 -0.19 -14.12
CA ASP A 51 -3.47 0.06 -13.77
C ASP A 51 -3.15 -0.10 -12.26
N THR A 52 -4.13 -0.51 -11.47
CA THR A 52 -3.99 -0.75 -10.04
C THR A 52 -3.41 -2.12 -9.77
N VAL A 53 -2.44 -2.18 -8.85
CA VAL A 53 -1.87 -3.46 -8.40
C VAL A 53 -2.28 -3.73 -6.97
N TYR A 54 -2.84 -4.93 -6.75
CA TYR A 54 -3.23 -5.41 -5.43
C TYR A 54 -2.26 -6.46 -4.92
N VAL A 55 -1.89 -6.35 -3.66
CA VAL A 55 -1.24 -7.40 -2.89
C VAL A 55 -2.24 -7.91 -1.87
N VAL A 56 -2.62 -9.19 -1.98
CA VAL A 56 -3.63 -9.80 -1.11
C VAL A 56 -3.00 -10.93 -0.30
N ALA A 57 -3.19 -10.89 1.01
CA ALA A 57 -2.70 -11.93 1.91
C ALA A 57 -3.84 -12.82 2.38
N HIS A 58 -3.58 -14.12 2.39
CA HIS A 58 -4.51 -15.16 2.85
C HIS A 58 -3.91 -15.90 4.05
N ASP A 59 -4.73 -16.23 5.00
CA ASP A 59 -4.39 -17.13 6.10
C ASP A 59 -4.40 -18.61 5.65
N ASP A 60 -4.16 -19.51 6.61
CA ASP A 60 -4.10 -20.95 6.32
C ASP A 60 -5.47 -21.56 5.98
N SER A 61 -6.57 -20.87 6.30
CA SER A 61 -7.93 -21.25 5.88
C SER A 61 -8.28 -20.76 4.47
N GLY A 62 -7.45 -19.90 3.87
CA GLY A 62 -7.69 -19.24 2.60
C GLY A 62 -8.48 -17.94 2.72
N ALA A 63 -8.82 -17.50 3.93
CA ALA A 63 -9.50 -16.21 4.12
C ALA A 63 -8.53 -15.04 3.96
N ILE A 64 -9.03 -13.91 3.42
CA ILE A 64 -8.21 -12.70 3.30
C ILE A 64 -7.92 -12.15 4.71
N CYS A 65 -6.63 -12.01 5.03
CA CYS A 65 -6.12 -11.49 6.29
C CYS A 65 -5.28 -10.21 6.12
N GLY A 66 -5.01 -9.80 4.89
CA GLY A 66 -4.30 -8.55 4.59
C GLY A 66 -4.51 -8.09 3.16
N CYS A 67 -4.38 -6.80 2.94
CA CYS A 67 -4.40 -6.21 1.60
C CYS A 67 -3.51 -4.97 1.53
N ALA A 68 -3.10 -4.64 0.32
CA ALA A 68 -2.50 -3.38 -0.05
C ALA A 68 -2.84 -3.06 -1.50
N ARG A 69 -2.92 -1.78 -1.81
CA ARG A 69 -3.12 -1.26 -3.15
C ARG A 69 -1.95 -0.36 -3.53
N LEU A 70 -1.35 -0.62 -4.68
CA LEU A 70 -0.30 0.18 -5.30
C LEU A 70 -0.88 0.91 -6.52
N LEU A 71 -0.70 2.22 -6.56
CA LEU A 71 -1.13 3.10 -7.65
C LEU A 71 0.09 3.77 -8.29
N PRO A 72 0.21 3.80 -9.63
CA PRO A 72 1.27 4.55 -10.29
C PRO A 72 1.04 6.05 -10.11
N THR A 73 2.05 6.80 -9.65
CA THR A 73 1.91 8.25 -9.47
C THR A 73 1.93 9.05 -10.79
N THR A 74 2.07 8.37 -11.91
CA THR A 74 1.93 8.96 -13.25
C THR A 74 0.47 9.23 -13.64
N HIS A 75 -0.48 8.61 -12.96
CA HIS A 75 -1.93 8.83 -13.07
C HIS A 75 -2.46 9.45 -11.78
N PRO A 76 -3.71 9.96 -11.75
CA PRO A 76 -4.31 10.48 -10.53
C PRO A 76 -4.31 9.44 -9.39
N TYR A 77 -3.97 9.85 -8.19
CA TYR A 77 -3.89 8.99 -7.02
C TYR A 77 -4.37 9.70 -5.75
N LEU A 78 -4.65 8.96 -4.70
CA LEU A 78 -5.41 9.41 -3.53
C LEU A 78 -4.74 10.59 -2.78
N LEU A 79 -3.42 10.52 -2.50
CA LEU A 79 -2.71 11.62 -1.84
C LEU A 79 -2.77 12.90 -2.67
N GLN A 80 -2.55 12.78 -3.99
CA GLN A 80 -2.55 13.93 -4.90
C GLN A 80 -3.89 14.64 -4.93
N GLU A 81 -5.00 13.90 -5.00
CA GLU A 81 -6.33 14.48 -5.21
C GLU A 81 -7.03 14.84 -3.90
N LEU A 82 -6.90 14.00 -2.87
CA LEU A 82 -7.70 14.17 -1.65
C LEU A 82 -6.91 14.72 -0.47
N PHE A 83 -5.59 14.55 -0.45
CA PHE A 83 -4.76 14.89 0.71
C PHE A 83 -3.49 15.70 0.38
N PRO A 84 -3.49 16.60 -0.64
CA PRO A 84 -2.29 17.36 -1.00
C PRO A 84 -1.78 18.24 0.14
N SER A 85 -2.66 18.64 1.05
CA SER A 85 -2.30 19.44 2.24
C SER A 85 -1.41 18.72 3.25
N LEU A 86 -1.28 17.39 3.16
CA LEU A 86 -0.36 16.60 3.99
C LEU A 86 1.09 16.68 3.52
N LEU A 87 1.35 17.27 2.36
CA LEU A 87 2.71 17.52 1.88
C LEU A 87 3.28 18.79 2.53
N ALA A 88 4.60 18.86 2.65
CA ALA A 88 5.28 20.05 3.13
C ALA A 88 5.05 21.25 2.18
N ASP A 89 5.13 22.45 2.71
CA ASP A 89 4.93 23.69 1.94
C ASP A 89 5.86 23.72 0.71
N GLY A 90 5.29 23.98 -0.45
CA GLY A 90 6.00 24.02 -1.72
C GLY A 90 6.29 22.64 -2.36
N MET A 91 6.03 21.55 -1.65
CA MET A 91 6.19 20.21 -2.20
C MET A 91 5.03 19.87 -3.12
N GLN A 92 5.34 19.50 -4.37
CA GLN A 92 4.33 19.00 -5.30
C GLN A 92 4.13 17.49 -5.12
N PRO A 93 2.90 16.99 -5.29
CA PRO A 93 2.67 15.55 -5.35
C PRO A 93 3.56 14.90 -6.41
N PRO A 94 4.28 13.82 -6.09
CA PRO A 94 5.20 13.19 -7.04
C PRO A 94 4.46 12.66 -8.26
N LYS A 95 5.12 12.79 -9.43
CA LYS A 95 4.68 12.20 -10.70
C LYS A 95 5.87 11.52 -11.36
N SER A 96 6.05 10.22 -11.11
CA SER A 96 7.24 9.48 -11.53
C SER A 96 6.95 8.00 -11.73
N LEU A 97 7.59 7.38 -12.72
CA LEU A 97 7.58 5.92 -12.91
C LEU A 97 8.23 5.16 -11.75
N HIS A 98 9.06 5.83 -10.94
CA HIS A 98 9.77 5.22 -9.81
C HIS A 98 9.13 5.49 -8.45
N VAL A 99 7.98 6.15 -8.43
CA VAL A 99 7.21 6.41 -7.21
C VAL A 99 5.82 5.84 -7.37
N TRP A 100 5.41 5.00 -6.42
CA TRP A 100 4.08 4.42 -6.38
C TRP A 100 3.37 4.82 -5.09
N GLU A 101 2.07 5.02 -5.14
CA GLU A 101 1.29 5.24 -3.92
C GLU A 101 0.93 3.91 -3.28
N LEU A 102 1.22 3.77 -2.00
CA LEU A 102 0.71 2.69 -1.16
C LEU A 102 -0.56 3.15 -0.43
N SER A 103 -1.68 2.55 -0.74
CA SER A 103 -2.96 2.79 -0.09
C SER A 103 -3.66 1.48 0.29
N ARG A 104 -4.73 1.57 1.08
CA ARG A 104 -5.51 0.41 1.56
C ARG A 104 -4.65 -0.68 2.20
N PHE A 105 -3.56 -0.27 2.88
CA PHE A 105 -2.69 -1.19 3.59
C PHE A 105 -3.35 -1.66 4.89
N ALA A 106 -3.59 -2.95 4.99
CA ALA A 106 -4.10 -3.61 6.16
C ALA A 106 -3.46 -5.00 6.32
N ALA A 107 -3.13 -5.36 7.54
CA ALA A 107 -2.62 -6.69 7.86
C ALA A 107 -3.08 -7.08 9.27
N ARG A 108 -3.70 -8.27 9.40
CA ARG A 108 -4.14 -8.82 10.69
C ARG A 108 -3.85 -10.30 10.73
N THR A 109 -3.40 -10.77 11.89
CA THR A 109 -3.43 -12.18 12.27
C THR A 109 -4.46 -12.37 13.38
N ALA A 110 -5.18 -13.49 13.38
CA ALA A 110 -6.09 -13.84 14.44
C ALA A 110 -5.30 -13.97 15.76
N GLY A 111 -5.68 -13.19 16.80
CA GLY A 111 -5.05 -13.25 18.12
C GLY A 111 -3.84 -12.33 18.31
N ASP A 112 -3.52 -11.46 17.36
CA ASP A 112 -2.39 -10.52 17.46
C ASP A 112 -2.85 -9.22 18.13
N GLU A 113 -2.63 -9.08 19.44
CA GLU A 113 -2.91 -7.85 20.16
C GLU A 113 -1.97 -6.70 19.77
N ASP A 114 -0.76 -7.01 19.29
CA ASP A 114 0.26 -6.01 18.92
C ASP A 114 0.26 -5.60 17.44
N GLY A 115 -0.41 -6.34 16.55
CA GLY A 115 -0.53 -6.03 15.10
C GLY A 115 0.78 -6.02 14.31
N ALA A 116 1.92 -6.01 14.98
CA ALA A 116 3.24 -5.83 14.36
C ALA A 116 3.70 -7.06 13.56
N TRP A 117 3.29 -8.25 13.98
CA TRP A 117 3.72 -9.51 13.36
C TRP A 117 3.18 -9.71 11.94
N ALA A 118 1.94 -9.25 11.68
CA ALA A 118 1.34 -9.35 10.35
C ALA A 118 1.80 -8.20 9.42
N VAL A 119 2.14 -7.04 9.97
CA VAL A 119 2.56 -5.86 9.19
C VAL A 119 3.88 -6.10 8.47
N ARG A 120 4.89 -6.70 9.13
CA ARG A 120 6.20 -6.93 8.51
C ARG A 120 6.14 -7.85 7.27
N PRO A 121 5.56 -9.07 7.32
CA PRO A 121 5.49 -9.92 6.14
C PRO A 121 4.59 -9.35 5.04
N MET A 122 3.51 -8.64 5.40
CA MET A 122 2.66 -7.98 4.42
C MET A 122 3.41 -6.84 3.71
N LEU A 123 4.12 -5.99 4.46
CA LEU A 123 4.93 -4.92 3.90
C LEU A 123 6.10 -5.46 3.06
N ALA A 124 6.69 -6.60 3.44
CA ALA A 124 7.73 -7.26 2.63
C ALA A 124 7.19 -7.65 1.24
N SER A 125 5.99 -8.26 1.18
CA SER A 125 5.34 -8.60 -0.10
C SER A 125 5.01 -7.37 -0.93
N VAL A 126 4.59 -6.27 -0.29
CA VAL A 126 4.34 -4.98 -0.97
C VAL A 126 5.62 -4.40 -1.55
N VAL A 127 6.70 -4.37 -0.78
CA VAL A 127 8.00 -3.84 -1.22
C VAL A 127 8.58 -4.69 -2.35
N GLU A 128 8.52 -6.01 -2.25
CA GLU A 128 8.96 -6.90 -3.31
C GLU A 128 8.16 -6.68 -4.61
N CYS A 129 6.84 -6.52 -4.51
CA CYS A 129 5.97 -6.19 -5.64
C CYS A 129 6.37 -4.84 -6.25
N ALA A 130 6.49 -3.79 -5.44
CA ALA A 130 6.84 -2.44 -5.89
C ALA A 130 8.20 -2.40 -6.60
N LEU A 131 9.20 -3.12 -6.10
CA LEU A 131 10.51 -3.25 -6.77
C LEU A 131 10.40 -3.93 -8.14
N LYS A 132 9.56 -4.96 -8.28
CA LYS A 132 9.29 -5.60 -9.58
C LYS A 132 8.61 -4.65 -10.57
N LEU A 133 7.80 -3.69 -10.07
CA LEU A 133 7.19 -2.61 -10.86
C LEU A 133 8.16 -1.46 -11.19
N GLY A 134 9.43 -1.53 -10.75
CA GLY A 134 10.44 -0.51 -10.97
C GLY A 134 10.39 0.66 -10.00
N ALA A 135 9.62 0.55 -8.92
CA ALA A 135 9.58 1.58 -7.88
C ALA A 135 10.92 1.66 -7.13
N ARG A 136 11.24 2.88 -6.71
CA ARG A 136 12.35 3.18 -5.79
C ARG A 136 11.84 3.76 -4.47
N GLN A 137 10.63 4.28 -4.48
CA GLN A 137 9.97 4.86 -3.33
C GLN A 137 8.48 4.54 -3.35
N LEU A 138 7.92 4.39 -2.17
CA LEU A 138 6.47 4.43 -1.97
C LEU A 138 6.11 5.73 -1.25
N ILE A 139 4.94 6.27 -1.58
CA ILE A 139 4.32 7.37 -0.85
C ILE A 139 2.90 6.93 -0.46
N GLY A 140 2.38 7.43 0.65
CA GLY A 140 0.99 7.12 0.99
C GLY A 140 0.50 7.93 2.18
N VAL A 141 -0.81 7.92 2.36
CA VAL A 141 -1.49 8.54 3.50
C VAL A 141 -1.73 7.48 4.56
N THR A 142 -1.26 7.73 5.78
CA THR A 142 -1.38 6.76 6.87
C THR A 142 -1.57 7.44 8.23
N PHE A 143 -1.94 6.66 9.24
CA PHE A 143 -1.97 7.15 10.61
C PHE A 143 -0.54 7.32 11.15
N LEU A 144 -0.39 8.31 12.02
CA LEU A 144 0.89 8.57 12.71
C LEU A 144 1.41 7.33 13.48
N SER A 145 0.51 6.49 13.99
CA SER A 145 0.86 5.23 14.65
C SER A 145 1.51 4.22 13.68
N MET A 146 1.03 4.17 12.43
CA MET A 146 1.57 3.28 11.41
C MET A 146 2.94 3.76 10.92
N GLU A 147 3.13 5.05 10.69
CA GLU A 147 4.46 5.63 10.38
C GLU A 147 5.47 5.28 11.46
N ARG A 148 5.09 5.42 12.73
CA ARG A 148 5.94 5.04 13.86
C ARG A 148 6.23 3.54 13.89
N LEU A 149 5.26 2.71 13.53
CA LEU A 149 5.44 1.26 13.45
C LEU A 149 6.45 0.90 12.35
N PHE A 150 6.33 1.47 11.15
CA PHE A 150 7.28 1.25 10.05
C PHE A 150 8.71 1.60 10.48
N ARG A 151 8.90 2.74 11.11
CA ARG A 151 10.22 3.13 11.64
C ARG A 151 10.73 2.19 12.74
N ARG A 152 9.85 1.76 13.66
CA ARG A 152 10.20 0.84 14.75
C ARG A 152 10.66 -0.53 14.24
N ILE A 153 10.07 -1.04 13.15
CA ILE A 153 10.51 -2.28 12.52
C ILE A 153 11.74 -2.12 11.62
N GLY A 154 12.32 -0.91 11.55
CA GLY A 154 13.57 -0.62 10.85
C GLY A 154 13.42 -0.12 9.41
N VAL A 155 12.20 -0.02 8.90
CA VAL A 155 11.93 0.50 7.54
C VAL A 155 12.34 1.96 7.43
N HIS A 156 12.97 2.35 6.34
CA HIS A 156 13.34 3.72 6.04
C HIS A 156 12.09 4.53 5.66
N ALA A 157 11.32 4.89 6.67
CA ALA A 157 10.10 5.66 6.53
C ALA A 157 10.28 7.08 7.08
N HIS A 158 9.83 8.08 6.33
CA HIS A 158 9.89 9.49 6.73
C HIS A 158 8.66 10.27 6.23
N ARG A 159 8.39 11.41 6.84
CA ARG A 159 7.22 12.21 6.50
C ARG A 159 7.46 13.04 5.26
N ALA A 160 6.41 13.16 4.43
CA ALA A 160 6.37 14.09 3.31
C ALA A 160 5.92 15.51 3.74
N GLY A 161 5.40 15.65 4.96
CA GLY A 161 4.96 16.91 5.52
C GLY A 161 4.49 16.80 6.98
N PRO A 162 3.93 17.84 7.55
CA PRO A 162 3.48 17.86 8.94
C PRO A 162 2.27 16.94 9.14
N ALA A 163 2.19 16.30 10.32
CA ALA A 163 1.02 15.54 10.68
C ALA A 163 -0.18 16.46 10.91
N GLN A 164 -1.34 16.10 10.39
CA GLN A 164 -2.59 16.83 10.52
C GLN A 164 -3.68 15.98 11.19
N ARG A 165 -4.64 16.65 11.83
CA ARG A 165 -5.81 15.99 12.41
C ARG A 165 -6.94 15.92 11.37
N ILE A 166 -7.28 14.72 10.95
CA ILE A 166 -8.38 14.45 10.01
C ILE A 166 -9.34 13.48 10.70
N ASP A 167 -10.62 13.83 10.79
CA ASP A 167 -11.66 13.03 11.47
C ASP A 167 -11.25 12.55 12.87
N GLY A 168 -10.61 13.44 13.65
CA GLY A 168 -10.17 13.17 15.02
C GLY A 168 -8.88 12.35 15.14
N ARG A 169 -8.29 11.88 14.06
CA ARG A 169 -7.07 11.06 14.03
C ARG A 169 -5.88 11.82 13.46
N MET A 170 -4.68 11.54 13.95
CA MET A 170 -3.46 12.11 13.39
C MET A 170 -3.03 11.33 12.15
N VAL A 171 -2.97 12.02 11.03
CA VAL A 171 -2.68 11.48 9.69
C VAL A 171 -1.44 12.17 9.13
N VAL A 172 -0.66 11.45 8.36
CA VAL A 172 0.55 11.97 7.71
C VAL A 172 0.67 11.41 6.28
N ALA A 173 1.26 12.19 5.38
CA ALA A 173 1.85 11.64 4.17
C ALA A 173 3.23 11.07 4.53
N CYS A 174 3.46 9.80 4.18
CA CYS A 174 4.65 9.04 4.55
C CYS A 174 5.34 8.49 3.31
N TRP A 175 6.65 8.73 3.22
CA TRP A 175 7.54 8.07 2.28
C TRP A 175 8.07 6.77 2.86
N ILE A 176 8.32 5.81 2.00
CA ILE A 176 9.14 4.62 2.28
C ILE A 176 10.17 4.52 1.17
N ASP A 177 11.44 4.66 1.51
CA ASP A 177 12.53 4.44 0.58
C ASP A 177 12.77 2.94 0.43
N LEU A 178 12.80 2.44 -0.81
CA LEU A 178 13.03 1.03 -1.13
C LEU A 178 14.53 0.75 -1.23
N ASP A 179 15.26 1.18 -0.23
CA ASP A 179 16.71 1.10 -0.12
C ASP A 179 17.16 -0.13 0.69
N GLU A 180 18.47 -0.26 0.83
CA GLU A 180 19.10 -1.38 1.53
C GLU A 180 18.68 -1.47 3.01
N GLN A 181 18.38 -0.34 3.67
CA GLN A 181 17.87 -0.31 5.04
C GLN A 181 16.49 -1.00 5.10
N THR A 182 15.58 -0.60 4.24
CA THR A 182 14.22 -1.17 4.16
C THR A 182 14.27 -2.65 3.81
N LEU A 183 15.10 -3.05 2.83
CA LEU A 183 15.23 -4.45 2.43
C LEU A 183 15.73 -5.32 3.59
N ARG A 184 16.78 -4.88 4.29
CA ARG A 184 17.27 -5.60 5.48
C ARG A 184 16.22 -5.70 6.59
N ALA A 185 15.51 -4.60 6.86
CA ALA A 185 14.46 -4.56 7.88
C ALA A 185 13.32 -5.57 7.59
N LEU A 186 13.04 -5.82 6.32
CA LEU A 186 12.00 -6.72 5.85
C LEU A 186 12.52 -8.13 5.52
N ALA A 187 13.79 -8.42 5.74
CA ALA A 187 14.46 -9.67 5.39
C ALA A 187 14.38 -10.01 3.88
N LEU A 188 14.42 -8.97 3.04
CA LEU A 188 14.48 -9.10 1.58
C LEU A 188 15.94 -9.03 1.09
N GLU A 189 16.23 -9.74 0.00
CA GLU A 189 17.58 -9.73 -0.57
C GLU A 189 17.91 -8.39 -1.22
N PRO A 190 19.07 -7.77 -0.93
CA PRO A 190 19.49 -6.49 -1.52
C PRO A 190 19.60 -6.52 -3.05
N ALA A 191 19.82 -7.69 -3.66
CA ALA A 191 19.85 -7.87 -5.10
C ALA A 191 18.52 -7.50 -5.80
N LEU A 192 17.41 -7.46 -5.08
CA LEU A 192 16.12 -7.03 -5.63
C LEU A 192 16.12 -5.55 -6.03
N ALA A 193 16.79 -4.68 -5.27
CA ALA A 193 16.89 -3.26 -5.59
C ALA A 193 17.68 -2.98 -6.88
N GLN A 194 18.59 -3.89 -7.27
CA GLN A 194 19.44 -3.74 -8.45
C GLN A 194 18.76 -4.24 -9.74
N ARG A 195 17.77 -5.12 -9.64
CA ARG A 195 17.06 -5.69 -10.81
C ARG A 195 16.05 -4.71 -11.45
N GLY A 196 15.60 -3.70 -10.73
CA GLY A 196 14.70 -2.66 -11.25
C GLY A 196 15.35 -1.69 -12.25
N VAL A 197 16.64 -1.81 -12.54
CA VAL A 197 17.40 -0.91 -13.43
C VAL A 197 17.45 -1.43 -14.88
N GLY A 198 16.95 -2.62 -15.20
CA GLY A 198 17.22 -3.23 -16.50
C GLY A 198 16.25 -4.25 -17.05
N ALA A 199 15.00 -4.30 -16.61
CA ALA A 199 14.03 -5.19 -17.27
C ALA A 199 13.36 -4.45 -18.43
N PRO A 200 13.46 -4.95 -19.70
CA PRO A 200 12.67 -4.41 -20.77
C PRO A 200 11.18 -4.70 -20.51
N VAL A 201 10.36 -3.69 -20.72
CA VAL A 201 8.91 -3.83 -20.88
C VAL A 201 8.67 -5.01 -21.83
N LEU A 202 8.05 -6.08 -21.33
CA LEU A 202 7.59 -7.16 -22.18
C LEU A 202 6.62 -6.58 -23.19
N GLN A 203 7.10 -6.38 -24.41
CA GLN A 203 6.25 -6.16 -25.58
C GLN A 203 5.33 -7.38 -25.69
N ALA A 204 4.03 -7.14 -25.58
CA ALA A 204 3.03 -8.09 -25.98
C ALA A 204 3.28 -8.45 -27.46
N CYS A 205 3.65 -9.69 -27.73
CA CYS A 205 3.55 -10.25 -29.07
C CYS A 205 2.09 -10.43 -29.41
N ALA A 206 1.75 -9.92 -30.58
CA ALA A 206 0.46 -10.02 -31.27
C ALA A 206 -0.03 -11.45 -31.44
#